data_570b14fd435d9d28dd6b16e2e52557f5
#
_entry.id   570b14fd435d9d28dd6b16e2e52557f5
#
_cell.length_a   1.000
_cell.length_b   1.000
_cell.length_c   1.000
_cell.angle_alpha   90.00
_cell.angle_beta   90.00
_cell.angle_gamma   90.00
#
_symmetry.space_group_name_H-M   'P 1'
#
loop_
_entity.id
_entity.type
_entity.pdbx_description
1 polymer ?
#
loop_
_entity_poly.entity_id
_entity_poly.type
_entity_poly.pdbx_seq_one_letter_code
_entity_poly.pdbx_strand_id
1 'polypeptide(L)'
;MGYPIYTKSVLCYIEANIMNGKFDYAMLGKSIGFSPSYIREIFRNDMGCPIAEYIRVRRIKCSAMDLINSDKTIIEIAYKFGFNNPETYTRAFYKITGMTPSKFRRKNLIAGKEEIFPGIYSIGILEKKESRSDINMAENFFKENDSTILYNVPKVFYGAYGGAAPYPICLKACSEYLGDNLKYYFTMASCGAAFRFVWNTKAWDLSNVDIYHTFEESNEVYGVGAKALGREFSFLGRDENTTKGEFISFIKKHIDEGYPCIALGIIGPPEACIITGYRKNGMELLGQCH
;
A
#
# COMPACT_ATOMS: atom_id res chain seq x y z
N MET A 1 -4.70 17.51 -5.89
CA MET A 1 -3.42 18.07 -6.39
C MET A 1 -2.36 17.03 -6.12
N GLY A 2 -1.61 16.59 -7.14
CA GLY A 2 -0.45 15.71 -6.91
C GLY A 2 0.68 16.49 -6.24
N TYR A 3 1.67 15.77 -5.67
CA TYR A 3 2.89 16.42 -5.18
C TYR A 3 3.52 17.30 -6.27
N PRO A 4 4.16 18.40 -5.87
CA PRO A 4 5.01 19.16 -6.78
C PRO A 4 5.98 18.22 -7.50
N ILE A 5 6.32 18.56 -8.74
CA ILE A 5 7.16 17.70 -9.60
C ILE A 5 8.48 17.30 -8.91
N TYR A 6 9.01 18.19 -8.10
CA TYR A 6 10.26 17.98 -7.35
C TYR A 6 10.12 16.93 -6.25
N THR A 7 9.04 16.98 -5.47
CA THR A 7 8.78 15.99 -4.42
C THR A 7 8.55 14.59 -5.02
N LYS A 8 7.89 14.51 -6.18
CA LYS A 8 7.78 13.26 -6.94
C LYS A 8 9.15 12.73 -7.34
N SER A 9 10.03 13.58 -7.85
CA SER A 9 11.38 13.19 -8.23
C SER A 9 12.20 12.71 -7.03
N VAL A 10 12.06 13.37 -5.86
CA VAL A 10 12.68 12.92 -4.60
C VAL A 10 12.17 11.54 -4.21
N LEU A 11 10.86 11.32 -4.23
CA LEU A 11 10.26 10.03 -3.91
C LEU A 11 10.72 8.93 -4.86
N CYS A 12 10.73 9.18 -6.17
CA CYS A 12 11.23 8.22 -7.16
C CYS A 12 12.68 7.85 -6.90
N TYR A 13 13.54 8.83 -6.59
CA TYR A 13 14.94 8.58 -6.26
C TYR A 13 15.08 7.75 -4.98
N ILE A 14 14.31 8.06 -3.93
CA ILE A 14 14.33 7.32 -2.67
C ILE A 14 13.94 5.86 -2.94
N GLU A 15 12.83 5.62 -3.62
CA GLU A 15 12.36 4.25 -3.88
C GLU A 15 13.36 3.44 -4.73
N ALA A 16 13.99 4.05 -5.72
CA ALA A 16 15.03 3.41 -6.51
C ALA A 16 16.28 3.05 -5.71
N ASN A 17 16.54 3.76 -4.59
CA ASN A 17 17.74 3.62 -3.77
C ASN A 17 17.43 3.14 -2.33
N ILE A 18 16.24 2.67 -2.05
CA ILE A 18 15.79 2.34 -0.70
C ILE A 18 16.64 1.24 -0.04
N MET A 19 17.13 0.30 -0.85
CA MET A 19 17.96 -0.82 -0.41
C MET A 19 19.44 -0.47 -0.25
N ASN A 20 19.89 0.69 -0.74
CA ASN A 20 21.26 1.13 -0.61
C ASN A 20 21.54 1.52 0.86
N GLY A 21 22.57 0.95 1.47
CA GLY A 21 22.86 1.09 2.90
C GLY A 21 22.86 2.54 3.37
N LYS A 22 23.78 3.38 2.89
CA LYS A 22 23.83 4.80 3.21
C LYS A 22 23.16 5.61 2.11
N PHE A 23 22.13 6.36 2.48
CA PHE A 23 21.42 7.24 1.54
C PHE A 23 22.29 8.47 1.21
N ASP A 24 22.54 8.69 -0.08
CA ASP A 24 23.40 9.77 -0.56
C ASP A 24 22.58 11.00 -0.96
N TYR A 25 22.56 11.99 -0.08
CA TYR A 25 21.91 13.28 -0.33
C TYR A 25 22.59 14.13 -1.39
N ALA A 26 23.91 13.96 -1.60
CA ALA A 26 24.62 14.71 -2.62
C ALA A 26 24.26 14.21 -4.02
N MET A 27 24.18 12.90 -4.19
CA MET A 27 23.71 12.29 -5.43
C MET A 27 22.24 12.63 -5.71
N LEU A 28 21.38 12.62 -4.69
CA LEU A 28 20.00 13.09 -4.81
C LEU A 28 19.97 14.54 -5.30
N GLY A 29 20.79 15.41 -4.69
CA GLY A 29 20.88 16.81 -5.09
C GLY A 29 21.28 16.98 -6.56
N LYS A 30 22.29 16.23 -6.99
CA LYS A 30 22.74 16.23 -8.39
C LYS A 30 21.66 15.75 -9.36
N SER A 31 20.90 14.70 -8.99
CA SER A 31 19.87 14.12 -9.86
C SER A 31 18.68 15.04 -10.08
N ILE A 32 18.36 15.90 -9.10
CA ILE A 32 17.18 16.78 -9.12
C ILE A 32 17.55 18.24 -9.43
N GLY A 33 18.83 18.59 -9.36
CA GLY A 33 19.30 19.95 -9.63
C GLY A 33 19.13 20.93 -8.47
N PHE A 34 19.01 20.44 -7.22
CA PHE A 34 18.86 21.26 -6.03
C PHE A 34 19.83 20.92 -4.94
N SER A 35 20.09 21.90 -4.05
CA SER A 35 20.94 21.63 -2.88
C SER A 35 20.25 20.63 -1.93
N PRO A 36 21.02 19.78 -1.23
CA PRO A 36 20.47 18.85 -0.26
C PRO A 36 19.64 19.51 0.86
N SER A 37 19.96 20.73 1.24
CA SER A 37 19.22 21.49 2.25
C SER A 37 17.83 21.89 1.75
N TYR A 38 17.77 22.42 0.55
CA TYR A 38 16.52 22.81 -0.09
C TYR A 38 15.59 21.59 -0.32
N ILE A 39 16.15 20.47 -0.77
CA ILE A 39 15.39 19.21 -0.93
C ILE A 39 14.79 18.74 0.39
N ARG A 40 15.54 18.80 1.50
CA ARG A 40 15.02 18.42 2.83
C ARG A 40 13.89 19.32 3.28
N GLU A 41 13.99 20.63 2.99
CA GLU A 41 12.95 21.59 3.34
C GLU A 41 11.67 21.36 2.55
N ILE A 42 11.76 21.28 1.20
CA ILE A 42 10.60 21.00 0.35
C ILE A 42 9.94 19.68 0.78
N PHE A 43 10.74 18.62 0.90
CA PHE A 43 10.22 17.30 1.24
C PHE A 43 9.50 17.32 2.60
N ARG A 44 10.09 18.00 3.60
CA ARG A 44 9.47 18.11 4.93
C ARG A 44 8.16 18.91 4.87
N ASN A 45 8.11 19.99 4.09
CA ASN A 45 6.91 20.80 3.92
C ASN A 45 5.80 20.02 3.21
N ASP A 46 6.15 19.26 2.18
CA ASP A 46 5.19 18.52 1.35
C ASP A 46 4.75 17.19 2.00
N MET A 47 5.68 16.50 2.67
CA MET A 47 5.43 15.16 3.24
C MET A 47 5.13 15.17 4.74
N GLY A 48 5.29 16.32 5.41
CA GLY A 48 5.10 16.44 6.85
C GLY A 48 6.16 15.74 7.71
N CYS A 49 7.15 15.10 7.10
CA CYS A 49 8.20 14.38 7.81
C CYS A 49 9.58 14.53 7.13
N PRO A 50 10.69 14.40 7.89
CA PRO A 50 12.02 14.40 7.31
C PRO A 50 12.27 13.20 6.37
N ILE A 51 13.06 13.40 5.30
CA ILE A 51 13.46 12.33 4.37
C ILE A 51 14.02 11.10 5.10
N ALA A 52 14.88 11.31 6.10
CA ALA A 52 15.49 10.22 6.86
C ALA A 52 14.44 9.38 7.62
N GLU A 53 13.38 10.00 8.09
CA GLU A 53 12.27 9.30 8.74
C GLU A 53 11.44 8.52 7.71
N TYR A 54 11.12 9.13 6.60
CA TYR A 54 10.46 8.45 5.49
C TYR A 54 11.24 7.20 5.04
N ILE A 55 12.54 7.33 4.77
CA ILE A 55 13.40 6.21 4.39
C ILE A 55 13.39 5.11 5.46
N ARG A 56 13.49 5.48 6.74
CA ARG A 56 13.48 4.52 7.84
C ARG A 56 12.17 3.74 7.89
N VAL A 57 11.03 4.40 7.78
CA VAL A 57 9.70 3.76 7.75
C VAL A 57 9.61 2.80 6.56
N ARG A 58 9.99 3.25 5.37
CA ARG A 58 9.96 2.43 4.15
C ARG A 58 10.84 1.19 4.28
N ARG A 59 12.07 1.32 4.80
CA ARG A 59 12.98 0.19 5.04
C ARG A 59 12.38 -0.83 6.00
N ILE A 60 11.77 -0.40 7.09
CA ILE A 60 11.10 -1.30 8.02
C ILE A 60 9.95 -2.04 7.33
N LYS A 61 9.10 -1.34 6.57
CA LYS A 61 8.00 -1.95 5.83
C LYS A 61 8.51 -3.01 4.83
N CYS A 62 9.51 -2.68 4.03
CA CYS A 62 10.10 -3.63 3.10
C CYS A 62 10.75 -4.83 3.82
N SER A 63 11.38 -4.61 4.97
CA SER A 63 12.02 -5.68 5.76
C SER A 63 11.03 -6.67 6.36
N ALA A 64 9.78 -6.25 6.60
CA ALA A 64 8.73 -7.13 7.12
C ALA A 64 8.45 -8.29 6.15
N MET A 65 8.53 -8.06 4.84
CA MET A 65 8.38 -9.11 3.83
C MET A 65 9.54 -10.13 3.88
N ASP A 66 10.79 -9.66 4.04
CA ASP A 66 11.93 -10.56 4.19
C ASP A 66 11.84 -11.40 5.48
N LEU A 67 11.31 -10.83 6.56
CA LEU A 67 11.09 -11.56 7.81
C LEU A 67 10.14 -12.76 7.64
N ILE A 68 9.17 -12.65 6.76
CA ILE A 68 8.16 -13.69 6.52
C ILE A 68 8.63 -14.67 5.44
N ASN A 69 9.22 -14.16 4.36
CA ASN A 69 9.47 -14.92 3.14
C ASN A 69 10.89 -15.46 3.02
N SER A 70 11.74 -15.29 4.02
CA SER A 70 13.11 -15.79 3.97
C SER A 70 13.57 -16.36 5.32
N ASP A 71 14.50 -17.31 5.24
CA ASP A 71 15.19 -17.87 6.41
C ASP A 71 16.34 -17.00 6.92
N LYS A 72 16.53 -15.80 6.33
CA LYS A 72 17.58 -14.87 6.76
C LYS A 72 17.43 -14.52 8.23
N THR A 73 18.54 -14.44 8.93
CA THR A 73 18.56 -13.98 10.31
C THR A 73 18.10 -12.52 10.41
N ILE A 74 17.64 -12.12 11.58
CA ILE A 74 17.26 -10.72 11.83
C ILE A 74 18.45 -9.78 11.61
N ILE A 75 19.65 -10.26 11.88
CA ILE A 75 20.90 -9.52 11.67
C ILE A 75 21.13 -9.26 10.17
N GLU A 76 21.02 -10.29 9.35
CA GLU A 76 21.17 -10.16 7.89
C GLU A 76 20.11 -9.24 7.29
N ILE A 77 18.87 -9.33 7.76
CA ILE A 77 17.78 -8.44 7.33
C ILE A 77 18.09 -6.99 7.73
N ALA A 78 18.53 -6.76 8.97
CA ALA A 78 18.88 -5.41 9.43
C ALA A 78 19.94 -4.76 8.53
N TYR A 79 21.02 -5.50 8.22
CA TYR A 79 22.07 -5.00 7.34
C TYR A 79 21.61 -4.83 5.89
N LYS A 80 20.84 -5.78 5.35
CA LYS A 80 20.26 -5.69 4.02
C LYS A 80 19.45 -4.39 3.84
N PHE A 81 18.70 -3.99 4.85
CA PHE A 81 17.88 -2.77 4.84
C PHE A 81 18.60 -1.53 5.36
N GLY A 82 19.95 -1.56 5.42
CA GLY A 82 20.79 -0.41 5.69
C GLY A 82 20.75 0.09 7.13
N PHE A 83 20.50 -0.77 8.10
CA PHE A 83 20.69 -0.48 9.51
C PHE A 83 22.10 -0.85 9.96
N ASN A 84 22.75 0.05 10.67
CA ASN A 84 24.13 -0.14 11.11
C ASN A 84 24.28 -1.22 12.19
N ASN A 85 23.21 -1.51 12.94
CA ASN A 85 23.18 -2.60 13.88
C ASN A 85 21.76 -3.15 14.07
N PRO A 86 21.64 -4.43 14.49
CA PRO A 86 20.35 -5.10 14.70
C PRO A 86 19.49 -4.50 15.78
N GLU A 87 20.09 -3.86 16.78
CA GLU A 87 19.34 -3.21 17.87
C GLU A 87 18.59 -1.98 17.38
N THR A 88 19.25 -1.16 16.56
CA THR A 88 18.62 0.01 15.94
C THR A 88 17.47 -0.42 15.03
N TYR A 89 17.67 -1.49 14.26
CA TYR A 89 16.61 -2.09 13.46
C TYR A 89 15.45 -2.56 14.33
N THR A 90 15.72 -3.35 15.36
CA THR A 90 14.71 -3.90 16.28
C THR A 90 13.88 -2.80 16.95
N ARG A 91 14.53 -1.73 17.42
CA ARG A 91 13.84 -0.58 18.02
C ARG A 91 12.98 0.16 17.00
N ALA A 92 13.50 0.39 15.80
CA ALA A 92 12.75 1.04 14.72
C ALA A 92 11.56 0.18 14.28
N PHE A 93 11.77 -1.12 14.14
CA PHE A 93 10.72 -2.08 13.79
C PHE A 93 9.61 -2.10 14.85
N TYR A 94 9.99 -2.19 16.12
CA TYR A 94 9.03 -2.16 17.23
C TYR A 94 8.23 -0.85 17.27
N LYS A 95 8.90 0.29 17.08
CA LYS A 95 8.25 1.60 17.08
C LYS A 95 7.19 1.72 15.97
N ILE A 96 7.42 1.09 14.83
CA ILE A 96 6.56 1.19 13.65
C ILE A 96 5.47 0.11 13.65
N THR A 97 5.78 -1.11 14.10
CA THR A 97 4.87 -2.27 14.00
C THR A 97 4.24 -2.71 15.33
N GLY A 98 4.68 -2.15 16.45
CA GLY A 98 4.25 -2.57 17.78
C GLY A 98 4.81 -3.92 18.24
N MET A 99 5.65 -4.58 17.42
CA MET A 99 6.23 -5.90 17.70
C MET A 99 7.72 -5.94 17.40
N THR A 100 8.46 -6.82 18.09
CA THR A 100 9.84 -7.09 17.70
C THR A 100 9.89 -7.94 16.41
N PRO A 101 10.96 -7.83 15.60
CA PRO A 101 11.11 -8.63 14.37
C PRO A 101 10.94 -10.13 14.60
N SER A 102 11.51 -10.67 15.70
CA SER A 102 11.38 -12.08 16.06
C SER A 102 9.93 -12.47 16.39
N LYS A 103 9.22 -11.62 17.13
CA LYS A 103 7.81 -11.85 17.47
C LYS A 103 6.94 -11.76 16.21
N PHE A 104 7.23 -10.79 15.35
CA PHE A 104 6.55 -10.60 14.07
C PHE A 104 6.73 -11.84 13.17
N ARG A 105 7.97 -12.32 12.97
CA ARG A 105 8.26 -13.54 12.22
C ARG A 105 7.51 -14.74 12.81
N ARG A 106 7.64 -14.98 14.12
CA ARG A 106 7.01 -16.13 14.80
C ARG A 106 5.49 -16.11 14.66
N LYS A 107 4.86 -14.95 14.85
CA LYS A 107 3.41 -14.80 14.69
C LYS A 107 2.95 -15.18 13.28
N ASN A 108 3.70 -14.78 12.28
CA ASN A 108 3.38 -15.07 10.88
C ASN A 108 3.78 -16.50 10.45
N LEU A 109 4.76 -17.15 11.12
CA LEU A 109 5.11 -18.56 10.91
C LEU A 109 4.13 -19.53 11.59
N ILE A 110 3.55 -19.14 12.75
CA ILE A 110 2.58 -19.96 13.48
C ILE A 110 1.21 -19.93 12.80
N ALA A 111 0.90 -18.86 12.08
CA ALA A 111 -0.35 -18.74 11.31
C ALA A 111 -0.45 -19.73 10.13
N GLY A 112 0.53 -20.59 9.92
CA GLY A 112 0.46 -21.77 9.05
C GLY A 112 1.70 -21.99 8.21
N LYS A 113 2.26 -23.21 8.31
CA LYS A 113 3.19 -23.78 7.31
C LYS A 113 2.52 -24.11 5.97
N GLU A 114 1.24 -23.86 5.84
CA GLU A 114 0.59 -23.85 4.55
C GLU A 114 0.87 -22.49 3.92
N GLU A 115 1.41 -22.52 2.71
CA GLU A 115 1.85 -21.40 1.90
C GLU A 115 0.83 -20.25 1.88
N ILE A 116 0.82 -19.49 2.95
CA ILE A 116 -0.01 -18.33 3.08
C ILE A 116 0.61 -17.25 2.19
N PHE A 117 -0.14 -16.72 1.27
CA PHE A 117 0.02 -15.36 0.84
C PHE A 117 0.05 -14.53 2.12
N PRO A 118 1.23 -14.14 2.62
CA PRO A 118 1.27 -13.53 3.92
C PRO A 118 0.55 -12.21 3.80
N GLY A 119 -0.62 -12.17 4.36
CA GLY A 119 -1.22 -10.93 4.69
C GLY A 119 -2.36 -10.40 3.84
N ILE A 120 -2.79 -11.00 2.73
CA ILE A 120 -4.05 -10.53 2.11
C ILE A 120 -5.20 -10.93 3.02
N TYR A 121 -5.80 -9.94 3.69
CA TYR A 121 -7.02 -10.14 4.48
C TYR A 121 -8.27 -9.99 3.63
N SER A 122 -8.23 -9.09 2.65
CA SER A 122 -9.35 -8.86 1.74
C SER A 122 -8.91 -8.12 0.49
N ILE A 123 -9.72 -8.27 -0.57
CA ILE A 123 -9.60 -7.56 -1.83
C ILE A 123 -10.95 -6.97 -2.17
N GLY A 124 -10.96 -5.68 -2.49
CA GLY A 124 -12.12 -4.98 -3.00
C GLY A 124 -11.82 -4.36 -4.36
N ILE A 125 -12.81 -4.33 -5.22
CA ILE A 125 -12.71 -3.84 -6.59
C ILE A 125 -13.88 -2.91 -6.86
N LEU A 126 -13.56 -1.72 -7.36
CA LEU A 126 -14.56 -0.82 -7.93
C LEU A 126 -14.84 -1.21 -9.37
N GLU A 127 -16.10 -1.40 -9.69
CA GLU A 127 -16.54 -1.76 -11.03
C GLU A 127 -17.19 -0.58 -11.76
N LYS A 128 -17.68 -0.82 -12.96
CA LYS A 128 -18.31 0.19 -13.84
C LYS A 128 -19.51 0.87 -13.18
N LYS A 129 -19.78 2.09 -13.60
CA LYS A 129 -21.08 2.76 -13.41
C LYS A 129 -22.05 2.28 -14.50
N GLU A 130 -23.27 1.95 -14.14
CA GLU A 130 -24.30 1.50 -15.08
C GLU A 130 -24.58 2.47 -16.26
N SER A 131 -24.16 3.72 -16.18
CA SER A 131 -24.55 4.79 -17.09
C SER A 131 -23.46 5.40 -17.95
N ARG A 132 -22.21 4.85 -17.99
CA ARG A 132 -21.12 5.44 -18.79
C ARG A 132 -20.59 4.46 -19.82
N SER A 133 -20.66 4.89 -21.09
CA SER A 133 -19.93 4.31 -22.21
C SER A 133 -18.45 4.21 -21.91
N ASP A 134 -17.89 3.10 -22.26
CA ASP A 134 -16.51 2.66 -22.01
C ASP A 134 -15.47 3.76 -22.19
N ILE A 135 -14.74 4.06 -21.13
CA ILE A 135 -13.40 4.61 -21.24
C ILE A 135 -12.63 3.61 -22.10
N ASN A 136 -11.88 4.12 -23.07
CA ASN A 136 -11.08 3.30 -23.98
C ASN A 136 -10.00 2.56 -23.16
N MET A 137 -10.40 1.46 -22.49
CA MET A 137 -9.54 0.67 -21.61
C MET A 137 -8.41 -0.02 -22.39
N ALA A 138 -8.58 -0.18 -23.71
CA ALA A 138 -7.62 -0.86 -24.57
C ALA A 138 -6.23 -0.21 -24.61
N GLU A 139 -6.13 1.09 -24.32
CA GLU A 139 -4.85 1.82 -24.30
C GLU A 139 -4.12 1.75 -22.94
N ASN A 140 -4.78 1.28 -21.89
CA ASN A 140 -4.28 1.36 -20.53
C ASN A 140 -3.83 0.02 -19.94
N PHE A 141 -3.82 -1.06 -20.72
CA PHE A 141 -3.28 -2.30 -20.20
C PHE A 141 -2.53 -3.13 -21.26
N PHE A 142 -1.59 -3.89 -20.76
CA PHE A 142 -0.79 -4.84 -21.53
C PHE A 142 -1.15 -6.25 -21.09
N LYS A 143 -1.43 -7.13 -22.05
CA LYS A 143 -1.73 -8.54 -21.79
C LYS A 143 -0.88 -9.42 -22.68
N GLU A 144 -0.10 -10.28 -22.08
CA GLU A 144 0.62 -11.38 -22.70
C GLU A 144 0.32 -12.69 -21.96
N ASN A 145 0.56 -13.82 -22.61
CA ASN A 145 0.22 -15.19 -22.21
C ASN A 145 0.01 -15.46 -20.71
N ASP A 146 0.92 -15.00 -19.84
CA ASP A 146 0.93 -15.27 -18.41
C ASP A 146 0.94 -14.00 -17.54
N SER A 147 0.79 -12.84 -18.18
CA SER A 147 0.98 -11.53 -17.53
C SER A 147 -0.04 -10.51 -18.01
N THR A 148 -0.60 -9.74 -17.08
CA THR A 148 -1.43 -8.57 -17.40
C THR A 148 -1.01 -7.41 -16.51
N ILE A 149 -0.83 -6.21 -17.07
CA ILE A 149 -0.38 -5.02 -16.36
C ILE A 149 -1.26 -3.84 -16.76
N LEU A 150 -1.84 -3.18 -15.78
CA LEU A 150 -2.59 -1.94 -15.96
C LEU A 150 -1.62 -0.76 -15.86
N TYR A 151 -1.62 0.09 -16.89
CA TYR A 151 -0.83 1.32 -16.91
C TYR A 151 -1.66 2.52 -16.45
N ASN A 152 -0.98 3.59 -16.06
CA ASN A 152 -1.61 4.85 -15.68
C ASN A 152 -2.53 4.81 -14.45
N VAL A 153 -2.51 3.74 -13.65
CA VAL A 153 -3.16 3.75 -12.33
C VAL A 153 -2.46 4.80 -11.46
N PRO A 154 -3.17 5.83 -10.97
CA PRO A 154 -2.56 6.90 -10.20
C PRO A 154 -1.78 6.39 -9.00
N LYS A 155 -0.59 6.93 -8.77
CA LYS A 155 0.23 6.55 -7.63
C LYS A 155 -0.39 7.03 -6.32
N VAL A 156 -0.31 6.18 -5.30
CA VAL A 156 -0.74 6.50 -3.94
C VAL A 156 0.44 6.97 -3.10
N PHE A 157 0.23 8.03 -2.32
CA PHE A 157 1.23 8.61 -1.44
C PHE A 157 0.59 9.01 -0.11
N TYR A 158 1.30 8.76 1.00
CA TYR A 158 0.93 9.30 2.30
C TYR A 158 1.43 10.73 2.49
N GLY A 159 0.74 11.47 3.35
CA GLY A 159 1.13 12.77 3.82
C GLY A 159 0.08 13.84 3.58
N ALA A 160 0.42 15.09 3.88
CA ALA A 160 -0.50 16.23 3.85
C ALA A 160 -1.23 16.43 2.50
N TYR A 161 -0.62 15.99 1.41
CA TYR A 161 -1.20 16.12 0.06
C TYR A 161 -1.71 14.81 -0.55
N GLY A 162 -1.31 13.66 0.01
CA GLY A 162 -1.74 12.33 -0.46
C GLY A 162 -2.89 11.75 0.35
N GLY A 163 -3.04 12.21 1.57
CA GLY A 163 -4.00 11.69 2.54
C GLY A 163 -3.33 10.85 3.64
N ALA A 164 -4.02 10.69 4.76
CA ALA A 164 -3.51 9.99 5.94
C ALA A 164 -4.08 8.58 6.10
N ALA A 165 -5.18 8.26 5.43
CA ALA A 165 -5.84 6.96 5.55
C ALA A 165 -5.62 6.12 4.28
N PRO A 166 -5.10 4.89 4.40
CA PRO A 166 -4.70 4.04 3.28
C PRO A 166 -5.83 3.73 2.30
N TYR A 167 -6.96 3.26 2.80
CA TYR A 167 -8.07 2.86 1.95
C TYR A 167 -8.68 4.01 1.14
N PRO A 168 -9.01 5.17 1.72
CA PRO A 168 -9.52 6.31 0.95
C PRO A 168 -8.58 6.79 -0.16
N ILE A 169 -7.27 6.67 0.03
CA ILE A 169 -6.28 7.01 -1.00
C ILE A 169 -6.34 6.00 -2.16
N CYS A 170 -6.38 4.71 -1.84
CA CYS A 170 -6.52 3.66 -2.84
C CYS A 170 -7.86 3.77 -3.58
N LEU A 171 -8.95 4.03 -2.85
CA LEU A 171 -10.27 4.25 -3.42
C LEU A 171 -10.26 5.42 -4.41
N LYS A 172 -9.62 6.54 -4.04
CA LYS A 172 -9.44 7.69 -4.92
C LYS A 172 -8.68 7.31 -6.19
N ALA A 173 -7.53 6.66 -6.06
CA ALA A 173 -6.68 6.31 -7.20
C ALA A 173 -7.39 5.32 -8.16
N CYS A 174 -8.09 4.32 -7.64
CA CYS A 174 -8.88 3.41 -8.46
C CYS A 174 -10.04 4.14 -9.15
N SER A 175 -10.74 5.03 -8.46
CA SER A 175 -11.81 5.84 -9.06
C SER A 175 -11.29 6.78 -10.14
N GLU A 176 -10.15 7.43 -9.93
CA GLU A 176 -9.50 8.29 -10.94
C GLU A 176 -9.09 7.50 -12.17
N TYR A 177 -8.54 6.30 -11.99
CA TYR A 177 -8.23 5.39 -13.08
C TYR A 177 -9.48 5.03 -13.91
N LEU A 178 -10.60 4.85 -13.25
CA LEU A 178 -11.90 4.59 -13.86
C LEU A 178 -12.63 5.86 -14.37
N GLY A 179 -11.93 7.00 -14.42
CA GLY A 179 -12.40 8.24 -15.02
C GLY A 179 -13.15 9.21 -14.10
N ASP A 180 -13.16 8.97 -12.80
CA ASP A 180 -13.69 9.94 -11.84
C ASP A 180 -12.61 11.00 -11.50
N ASN A 181 -13.04 12.23 -11.27
CA ASN A 181 -12.15 13.30 -10.79
C ASN A 181 -12.51 13.66 -9.36
N LEU A 182 -11.97 12.89 -8.39
CA LEU A 182 -12.35 12.99 -7.00
C LEU A 182 -11.29 13.71 -6.16
N LYS A 183 -11.76 14.45 -5.16
CA LYS A 183 -10.91 15.01 -4.11
C LYS A 183 -10.77 14.00 -2.97
N TYR A 184 -9.60 13.96 -2.31
CA TYR A 184 -9.34 13.04 -1.21
C TYR A 184 -10.38 13.14 -0.07
N TYR A 185 -10.78 14.36 0.30
CA TYR A 185 -11.80 14.55 1.33
C TYR A 185 -13.15 13.94 0.95
N PHE A 186 -13.46 13.88 -0.34
CA PHE A 186 -14.69 13.24 -0.81
C PHE A 186 -14.62 11.72 -0.63
N THR A 187 -13.48 11.08 -0.94
CA THR A 187 -13.30 9.65 -0.70
C THR A 187 -13.26 9.31 0.78
N MET A 188 -12.72 10.19 1.63
CA MET A 188 -12.80 10.07 3.09
C MET A 188 -14.26 10.08 3.58
N ALA A 189 -15.08 10.96 3.03
CA ALA A 189 -16.49 11.06 3.38
C ALA A 189 -17.28 9.85 2.83
N SER A 190 -17.07 9.48 1.57
CA SER A 190 -17.81 8.42 0.89
C SER A 190 -17.62 7.04 1.51
N CYS A 191 -16.44 6.71 2.01
CA CYS A 191 -16.19 5.47 2.73
C CYS A 191 -16.46 5.55 4.23
N GLY A 192 -16.96 6.68 4.73
CA GLY A 192 -17.29 6.88 6.14
C GLY A 192 -16.10 7.22 7.04
N ALA A 193 -14.88 7.24 6.52
CA ALA A 193 -13.66 7.50 7.31
C ALA A 193 -13.64 8.87 7.99
N ALA A 194 -14.24 9.90 7.34
CA ALA A 194 -14.27 11.26 7.87
C ALA A 194 -15.21 11.44 9.09
N PHE A 195 -16.15 10.52 9.31
CA PHE A 195 -17.23 10.69 10.28
C PHE A 195 -17.25 9.61 11.35
N ARG A 196 -16.35 8.65 11.31
CA ARG A 196 -16.29 7.57 12.28
C ARG A 196 -15.14 7.77 13.25
N PHE A 197 -15.42 7.52 14.51
CA PHE A 197 -14.46 7.55 15.58
C PHE A 197 -14.59 6.24 16.36
N VAL A 198 -13.48 5.50 16.43
CA VAL A 198 -13.38 4.29 17.23
C VAL A 198 -12.34 4.51 18.31
N TRP A 199 -12.67 4.21 19.54
CA TRP A 199 -11.79 4.37 20.68
C TRP A 199 -11.65 3.07 21.46
N ASN A 200 -10.47 2.50 21.45
CA ASN A 200 -10.15 1.39 22.35
C ASN A 200 -9.90 1.93 23.76
N THR A 201 -10.79 1.64 24.69
CA THR A 201 -10.70 2.12 26.07
C THR A 201 -9.65 1.42 26.92
N LYS A 202 -9.10 0.29 26.43
CA LYS A 202 -8.13 -0.54 27.19
C LYS A 202 -6.69 -0.27 26.77
N ALA A 203 -6.44 0.09 25.52
CA ALA A 203 -5.11 0.32 25.00
C ALA A 203 -5.14 1.25 23.80
N TRP A 204 -4.05 1.98 23.57
CA TRP A 204 -3.79 2.64 22.30
C TRP A 204 -3.16 1.62 21.33
N ASP A 205 -3.92 1.17 20.39
CA ASP A 205 -3.46 0.23 19.36
C ASP A 205 -3.87 0.69 17.95
N LEU A 206 -3.55 -0.11 16.93
CA LEU A 206 -3.85 0.22 15.54
C LEU A 206 -5.36 0.30 15.25
N SER A 207 -6.21 -0.32 16.06
CA SER A 207 -7.66 -0.25 15.89
C SER A 207 -8.22 1.17 16.11
N ASN A 208 -7.49 2.02 16.83
CA ASN A 208 -7.88 3.41 17.03
C ASN A 208 -7.70 4.31 15.79
N VAL A 209 -7.01 3.84 14.77
CA VAL A 209 -6.66 4.65 13.58
C VAL A 209 -7.10 4.01 12.27
N ASP A 210 -7.59 2.77 12.32
CA ASP A 210 -7.96 2.03 11.10
C ASP A 210 -9.47 2.08 10.84
N ILE A 211 -9.84 2.53 9.66
CA ILE A 211 -11.22 2.60 9.22
C ILE A 211 -11.91 1.22 9.21
N TYR A 212 -11.17 0.14 9.02
CA TYR A 212 -11.75 -1.20 8.92
C TYR A 212 -12.33 -1.69 10.24
N HIS A 213 -11.85 -1.20 11.36
CA HIS A 213 -12.40 -1.50 12.69
C HIS A 213 -13.64 -0.67 13.04
N THR A 214 -14.08 0.21 12.15
CA THR A 214 -15.30 1.02 12.36
C THR A 214 -16.57 0.33 11.88
N PHE A 215 -16.44 -0.82 11.24
CA PHE A 215 -17.55 -1.63 10.71
C PHE A 215 -17.53 -3.01 11.36
N GLU A 216 -18.70 -3.61 11.51
CA GLU A 216 -18.82 -4.98 12.01
C GLU A 216 -18.27 -5.97 11.00
N GLU A 217 -18.58 -5.75 9.72
CA GLU A 217 -18.07 -6.56 8.62
C GLU A 217 -17.04 -5.77 7.77
N SER A 218 -15.92 -6.37 7.49
CA SER A 218 -14.83 -5.72 6.74
C SER A 218 -15.20 -5.32 5.31
N ASN A 219 -16.17 -6.00 4.69
CA ASN A 219 -16.68 -5.69 3.35
C ASN A 219 -17.53 -4.42 3.30
N GLU A 220 -18.11 -3.99 4.41
CA GLU A 220 -18.94 -2.78 4.46
C GLU A 220 -18.17 -1.53 4.03
N VAL A 221 -16.90 -1.44 4.42
CA VAL A 221 -16.03 -0.32 4.02
C VAL A 221 -15.96 -0.17 2.49
N TYR A 222 -15.78 -1.28 1.80
CA TYR A 222 -15.72 -1.29 0.33
C TYR A 222 -17.07 -0.94 -0.28
N GLY A 223 -18.15 -1.56 0.23
CA GLY A 223 -19.49 -1.36 -0.27
C GLY A 223 -20.02 0.05 -0.07
N VAL A 224 -19.78 0.65 1.09
CA VAL A 224 -20.19 2.03 1.38
C VAL A 224 -19.45 3.00 0.46
N GLY A 225 -18.14 2.84 0.30
CA GLY A 225 -17.33 3.67 -0.59
C GLY A 225 -17.79 3.58 -2.04
N ALA A 226 -17.95 2.37 -2.57
CA ALA A 226 -18.38 2.15 -3.94
C ALA A 226 -19.79 2.70 -4.21
N LYS A 227 -20.73 2.40 -3.33
CA LYS A 227 -22.13 2.89 -3.44
C LYS A 227 -22.22 4.41 -3.43
N ALA A 228 -21.46 5.08 -2.56
CA ALA A 228 -21.41 6.55 -2.52
C ALA A 228 -20.83 7.15 -3.81
N LEU A 229 -20.00 6.40 -4.54
CA LEU A 229 -19.45 6.79 -5.84
C LEU A 229 -20.39 6.38 -7.01
N GLY A 230 -21.52 5.74 -6.73
CA GLY A 230 -22.44 5.21 -7.74
C GLY A 230 -21.79 4.07 -8.55
N ARG A 231 -20.96 3.23 -7.91
CA ARG A 231 -20.26 2.11 -8.51
C ARG A 231 -20.66 0.80 -7.85
N GLU A 232 -20.64 -0.26 -8.62
CA GLU A 232 -20.64 -1.61 -8.09
C GLU A 232 -19.28 -1.96 -7.51
N PHE A 233 -19.23 -3.00 -6.70
CA PHE A 233 -17.97 -3.52 -6.18
C PHE A 233 -18.04 -5.04 -6.04
N SER A 234 -16.90 -5.67 -6.23
CA SER A 234 -16.66 -7.06 -5.88
C SER A 234 -15.72 -7.14 -4.68
N PHE A 235 -15.92 -8.13 -3.84
CA PHE A 235 -15.15 -8.32 -2.62
C PHE A 235 -14.83 -9.78 -2.38
N LEU A 236 -13.60 -10.06 -1.97
CA LEU A 236 -13.16 -11.35 -1.46
C LEU A 236 -12.45 -11.15 -0.13
N GLY A 237 -13.08 -11.58 0.96
CA GLY A 237 -12.52 -11.61 2.30
C GLY A 237 -11.86 -12.95 2.58
N ARG A 238 -10.91 -12.96 3.50
CA ARG A 238 -10.28 -14.18 3.99
C ARG A 238 -11.11 -14.77 5.11
N ASP A 239 -11.49 -16.00 4.94
CA ASP A 239 -12.04 -16.86 5.98
C ASP A 239 -11.18 -18.13 6.14
N GLU A 240 -11.64 -19.09 6.95
CA GLU A 240 -10.94 -20.35 7.22
C GLU A 240 -10.80 -21.25 5.98
N ASN A 241 -11.64 -21.05 4.97
CA ASN A 241 -11.72 -21.88 3.76
C ASN A 241 -11.09 -21.21 2.54
N THR A 242 -10.87 -19.90 2.59
CA THR A 242 -10.37 -19.12 1.45
C THR A 242 -8.93 -19.50 1.11
N THR A 243 -8.72 -20.01 -0.07
CA THR A 243 -7.42 -20.48 -0.54
C THR A 243 -6.64 -19.37 -1.27
N LYS A 244 -5.31 -19.57 -1.34
CA LYS A 244 -4.43 -18.74 -2.18
C LYS A 244 -4.88 -18.72 -3.64
N GLY A 245 -5.31 -19.86 -4.16
CA GLY A 245 -5.77 -20.00 -5.54
C GLY A 245 -6.99 -19.15 -5.85
N GLU A 246 -7.93 -19.03 -4.90
CA GLU A 246 -9.11 -18.18 -5.05
C GLU A 246 -8.74 -16.70 -5.09
N PHE A 247 -7.84 -16.24 -4.22
CA PHE A 247 -7.33 -14.87 -4.28
C PHE A 247 -6.63 -14.56 -5.61
N ILE A 248 -5.76 -15.46 -6.07
CA ILE A 248 -5.07 -15.30 -7.36
C ILE A 248 -6.08 -15.25 -8.50
N SER A 249 -7.05 -16.16 -8.51
CA SER A 249 -8.09 -16.22 -9.55
C SER A 249 -8.95 -14.97 -9.56
N PHE A 250 -9.32 -14.47 -8.38
CA PHE A 250 -10.09 -13.24 -8.20
C PHE A 250 -9.31 -12.02 -8.73
N ILE A 251 -8.04 -11.89 -8.35
CA ILE A 251 -7.17 -10.80 -8.82
C ILE A 251 -7.03 -10.86 -10.36
N LYS A 252 -6.67 -12.03 -10.88
CA LYS A 252 -6.47 -12.21 -12.32
C LYS A 252 -7.70 -11.84 -13.11
N LYS A 253 -8.88 -12.36 -12.71
CA LYS A 253 -10.14 -12.03 -13.36
C LYS A 253 -10.31 -10.53 -13.53
N HIS A 254 -10.22 -9.77 -12.44
CA HIS A 254 -10.51 -8.34 -12.48
C HIS A 254 -9.40 -7.51 -13.15
N ILE A 255 -8.14 -7.88 -12.96
CA ILE A 255 -7.02 -7.25 -13.69
C ILE A 255 -7.16 -7.50 -15.19
N ASP A 256 -7.56 -8.70 -15.60
CA ASP A 256 -7.79 -9.04 -17.02
C ASP A 256 -9.00 -8.30 -17.63
N GLU A 257 -9.93 -7.89 -16.80
CA GLU A 257 -11.07 -7.03 -17.13
C GLU A 257 -10.74 -5.53 -17.06
N GLY A 258 -9.50 -5.16 -16.67
CA GLY A 258 -9.03 -3.78 -16.60
C GLY A 258 -9.30 -3.07 -15.26
N TYR A 259 -9.63 -3.80 -14.21
CA TYR A 259 -9.91 -3.22 -12.88
C TYR A 259 -8.74 -3.39 -11.92
N PRO A 260 -8.16 -2.30 -11.38
CA PRO A 260 -7.17 -2.39 -10.31
C PRO A 260 -7.82 -2.88 -9.01
N CYS A 261 -7.10 -3.70 -8.25
CA CYS A 261 -7.61 -4.29 -7.02
C CYS A 261 -7.06 -3.54 -5.80
N ILE A 262 -7.93 -3.18 -4.86
CA ILE A 262 -7.52 -2.64 -3.55
C ILE A 262 -7.37 -3.82 -2.60
N ALA A 263 -6.16 -4.08 -2.14
CA ALA A 263 -5.86 -5.20 -1.25
C ALA A 263 -5.40 -4.72 0.11
N LEU A 264 -5.82 -5.43 1.16
CA LEU A 264 -5.43 -5.20 2.53
C LEU A 264 -4.46 -6.27 3.02
N GLY A 265 -3.44 -5.84 3.75
CA GLY A 265 -2.55 -6.73 4.48
C GLY A 265 -1.42 -7.35 3.66
N ILE A 266 -1.20 -6.96 2.41
CA ILE A 266 -0.06 -7.44 1.62
C ILE A 266 1.27 -6.99 2.25
N ILE A 267 1.31 -5.79 2.81
CA ILE A 267 2.54 -5.19 3.34
C ILE A 267 2.30 -4.71 4.77
N GLY A 268 2.59 -5.57 5.73
CA GLY A 268 2.49 -5.23 7.14
C GLY A 268 1.06 -5.21 7.71
N PRO A 269 0.85 -4.66 8.92
CA PRO A 269 -0.48 -4.51 9.49
C PRO A 269 -1.30 -3.56 8.63
N PRO A 270 -2.63 -3.59 8.72
CA PRO A 270 -3.62 -3.49 7.65
C PRO A 270 -3.50 -2.22 6.81
N GLU A 271 -2.49 -2.17 5.96
CA GLU A 271 -2.36 -1.10 4.98
C GLU A 271 -3.01 -1.53 3.66
N ALA A 272 -3.81 -0.63 3.09
CA ALA A 272 -4.33 -0.82 1.76
C ALA A 272 -3.22 -0.56 0.73
N CYS A 273 -3.18 -1.38 -0.30
CA CYS A 273 -2.34 -1.19 -1.47
C CYS A 273 -3.16 -1.45 -2.74
N ILE A 274 -2.65 -1.03 -3.88
CA ILE A 274 -3.30 -1.28 -5.16
C ILE A 274 -2.49 -2.31 -5.93
N ILE A 275 -3.15 -3.40 -6.34
CA ILE A 275 -2.60 -4.35 -7.30
C ILE A 275 -2.99 -3.85 -8.69
N THR A 276 -1.99 -3.67 -9.55
CA THR A 276 -2.15 -3.14 -10.91
C THR A 276 -1.76 -4.15 -11.98
N GLY A 277 -1.40 -5.36 -11.59
CA GLY A 277 -1.03 -6.40 -12.54
C GLY A 277 -0.52 -7.66 -11.89
N TYR A 278 -0.23 -8.63 -12.75
CA TYR A 278 0.43 -9.88 -12.36
C TYR A 278 1.37 -10.38 -13.46
N ARG A 279 2.31 -11.24 -13.09
CA ARG A 279 3.20 -11.98 -13.97
C ARG A 279 3.25 -13.45 -13.55
N LYS A 280 3.82 -14.29 -14.44
CA LYS A 280 3.98 -15.74 -14.22
C LYS A 280 2.67 -16.37 -13.73
N ASN A 281 1.60 -16.06 -14.47
CA ASN A 281 0.26 -16.60 -14.21
C ASN A 281 -0.27 -16.32 -12.78
N GLY A 282 0.10 -15.18 -12.18
CA GLY A 282 -0.33 -14.78 -10.84
C GLY A 282 0.66 -15.14 -9.72
N MET A 283 1.79 -15.76 -10.04
CA MET A 283 2.85 -16.03 -9.05
C MET A 283 3.58 -14.78 -8.59
N GLU A 284 3.55 -13.72 -9.40
CA GLU A 284 4.08 -12.41 -9.06
C GLU A 284 2.94 -11.38 -9.20
N LEU A 285 2.63 -10.67 -8.14
CA LEU A 285 1.70 -9.55 -8.15
C LEU A 285 2.48 -8.25 -8.29
N LEU A 286 2.00 -7.38 -9.16
CA LEU A 286 2.53 -6.04 -9.37
C LEU A 286 1.57 -5.03 -8.77
N GLY A 287 2.10 -4.04 -8.10
CA GLY A 287 1.24 -3.05 -7.47
C GLY A 287 2.01 -1.91 -6.86
N GLN A 288 1.29 -1.08 -6.15
CA GLN A 288 1.83 0.06 -5.44
C GLN A 288 1.23 0.14 -4.03
N CYS A 289 2.10 0.38 -3.09
CA CYS A 289 1.76 0.81 -1.74
C CYS A 289 2.40 2.17 -1.50
N HIS A 290 1.93 2.85 -0.49
CA HIS A 290 2.50 4.13 -0.10
C HIS A 290 3.65 3.96 0.86
#